data_3f36714f94b6dfb4bf25a7f4c6d72cd5
#
_entry.id   3f36714f94b6dfb4bf25a7f4c6d72cd5
#
_cell.length_a   1.000
_cell.length_b   1.000
_cell.length_c   1.000
_cell.angle_alpha   90.00
_cell.angle_beta   90.00
_cell.angle_gamma   90.00
#
_symmetry.space_group_name_H-M   'P 1'
#
loop_
_entity.id
_entity.type
_entity.pdbx_description
1 polymer ?
#
loop_
_entity_poly.entity_id
_entity_poly.type
_entity_poly.pdbx_seq_one_letter_code
_entity_poly.pdbx_strand_id
1 'polypeptide(L)'
;MWHELKKNTPKISWTRIENLSVFGTPDLLGYNANGHFFTLELKVTKGNKIRFSPHQIAFHVKHPDNTFILVKSLDTSLWKLYEGKVIRELAACGLKLDACCLGLEACRLTLESLGA
;
A
#
# COMPACT_ATOMS: atom_id res chain seq x y z
N MET A 1 -4.84 -11.37 -3.37
CA MET A 1 -3.83 -10.36 -2.94
C MET A 1 -3.59 -10.37 -1.44
N TRP A 2 -4.62 -10.21 -0.63
CA TRP A 2 -4.48 -10.18 0.83
C TRP A 2 -3.86 -11.46 1.41
N HIS A 3 -4.35 -12.63 1.01
CA HIS A 3 -3.83 -13.90 1.52
C HIS A 3 -2.37 -14.11 1.15
N GLU A 4 -1.99 -13.72 -0.04
CA GLU A 4 -0.62 -13.81 -0.52
C GLU A 4 0.30 -12.87 0.28
N LEU A 5 -0.14 -11.65 0.51
CA LEU A 5 0.58 -10.68 1.34
C LEU A 5 0.78 -11.22 2.76
N LYS A 6 -0.31 -11.67 3.38
CA LYS A 6 -0.28 -12.18 4.76
C LYS A 6 0.69 -13.37 4.89
N LYS A 7 0.64 -14.30 3.94
CA LYS A 7 1.52 -15.48 3.94
C LYS A 7 3.00 -15.09 3.84
N ASN A 8 3.32 -14.06 3.06
CA ASN A 8 4.69 -13.66 2.79
C ASN A 8 5.23 -12.60 3.77
N THR A 9 4.43 -12.16 4.74
CA THR A 9 4.85 -11.16 5.74
C THR A 9 4.61 -11.66 7.17
N PRO A 10 5.21 -12.80 7.59
CA PRO A 10 4.91 -13.38 8.90
C PRO A 10 5.40 -12.53 10.09
N LYS A 11 6.32 -11.59 9.85
CA LYS A 11 6.86 -10.70 10.90
C LYS A 11 6.04 -9.43 11.09
N ILE A 12 4.98 -9.24 10.28
CA ILE A 12 4.11 -8.07 10.39
C ILE A 12 2.77 -8.52 10.94
N SER A 13 2.31 -7.84 11.98
CA SER A 13 0.97 -8.04 12.52
C SER A 13 0.00 -7.15 11.74
N TRP A 14 -0.99 -7.77 11.09
CA TRP A 14 -1.97 -7.06 10.28
C TRP A 14 -3.31 -6.98 10.98
N THR A 15 -3.94 -5.81 10.92
CA THR A 15 -5.33 -5.60 11.30
C THR A 15 -6.08 -5.10 10.07
N ARG A 16 -7.14 -5.81 9.68
CA ARG A 16 -8.02 -5.37 8.60
C ARG A 16 -8.92 -4.27 9.12
N ILE A 17 -8.92 -3.14 8.41
CA ILE A 17 -9.75 -1.99 8.78
C ILE A 17 -11.08 -2.15 8.06
N GLU A 18 -12.11 -2.56 8.80
CA GLU A 18 -13.46 -2.79 8.27
C GLU A 18 -14.41 -1.73 8.83
N ASN A 19 -14.21 -0.48 8.42
CA ASN A 19 -15.05 0.61 8.88
C ASN A 19 -15.89 1.14 7.73
N LEU A 20 -17.16 0.80 7.73
CA LEU A 20 -18.11 1.19 6.69
C LEU A 20 -18.56 2.64 6.78
N SER A 21 -18.31 3.31 7.90
CA SER A 21 -18.74 4.69 8.12
C SER A 21 -17.71 5.74 7.72
N VAL A 22 -16.47 5.32 7.42
CA VAL A 22 -15.37 6.23 7.04
C VAL A 22 -14.85 5.85 5.67
N PHE A 23 -15.16 6.67 4.66
CA PHE A 23 -14.74 6.44 3.29
C PHE A 23 -13.26 6.80 3.12
N GLY A 24 -12.57 6.05 2.26
CA GLY A 24 -11.18 6.31 1.91
C GLY A 24 -10.16 5.78 2.92
N THR A 25 -10.61 5.18 4.02
CA THR A 25 -9.73 4.54 5.01
C THR A 25 -8.98 3.38 4.33
N PRO A 26 -7.66 3.23 4.60
CA PRO A 26 -6.88 2.13 4.03
C PRO A 26 -7.38 0.76 4.47
N ASP A 27 -7.05 -0.27 3.70
CA ASP A 27 -7.51 -1.64 3.95
C ASP A 27 -6.90 -2.26 5.21
N LEU A 28 -5.64 -1.93 5.49
CA LEU A 28 -4.85 -2.60 6.52
C LEU A 28 -4.11 -1.63 7.43
N LEU A 29 -4.04 -1.99 8.71
CA LEU A 29 -3.10 -1.42 9.66
C LEU A 29 -2.01 -2.45 9.91
N GLY A 30 -0.75 -2.09 9.68
CA GLY A 30 0.40 -2.95 9.92
C GLY A 30 1.17 -2.53 11.17
N TYR A 31 1.76 -3.51 11.83
CA TYR A 31 2.63 -3.28 12.99
C TYR A 31 3.82 -4.23 12.87
N ASN A 32 5.01 -3.69 12.74
CA ASN A 32 6.21 -4.50 12.51
C ASN A 32 6.98 -4.79 13.80
N ALA A 33 8.06 -5.56 13.68
CA ALA A 33 8.88 -5.95 14.83
C ALA A 33 9.60 -4.77 15.50
N ASN A 34 9.72 -3.63 14.81
CA ASN A 34 10.30 -2.41 15.37
C ASN A 34 9.30 -1.58 16.18
N GLY A 35 8.08 -2.08 16.35
CA GLY A 35 7.01 -1.36 17.04
C GLY A 35 6.48 -0.17 16.26
N HIS A 36 6.55 -0.23 14.94
CA HIS A 36 6.16 0.86 14.05
C HIS A 36 4.84 0.55 13.38
N PHE A 37 3.87 1.47 13.51
CA PHE A 37 2.57 1.38 12.82
C PHE A 37 2.62 2.06 11.46
N PHE A 38 1.91 1.48 10.52
CA PHE A 38 1.70 2.07 9.20
C PHE A 38 0.39 1.56 8.61
N THR A 39 -0.15 2.26 7.62
CA THR A 39 -1.33 1.79 6.89
C THR A 39 -0.96 1.34 5.50
N LEU A 40 -1.75 0.43 4.95
CA LEU A 40 -1.52 -0.11 3.61
C LEU A 40 -2.85 -0.20 2.85
N GLU A 41 -2.90 0.49 1.71
CA GLU A 41 -4.00 0.39 0.75
C GLU A 41 -3.62 -0.66 -0.28
N LEU A 42 -4.52 -1.62 -0.55
CA LEU A 42 -4.29 -2.68 -1.53
C LEU A 42 -4.99 -2.34 -2.84
N LYS A 43 -4.25 -2.41 -3.94
CA LYS A 43 -4.79 -2.18 -5.29
C LYS A 43 -4.33 -3.29 -6.22
N VAL A 44 -5.26 -3.73 -7.07
CA VAL A 44 -4.98 -4.68 -8.16
C VAL A 44 -5.34 -3.98 -9.46
N THR A 45 -4.46 -4.08 -10.45
CA THR A 45 -4.71 -3.48 -11.76
C THR A 45 -4.27 -4.41 -12.88
N LYS A 46 -4.97 -4.36 -14.01
CA LYS A 46 -4.57 -5.08 -15.22
C LYS A 46 -3.63 -4.26 -16.08
N GLY A 47 -3.96 -2.99 -16.27
CA GLY A 47 -3.15 -2.08 -17.06
C GLY A 47 -2.29 -1.19 -16.20
N ASN A 48 -1.93 -0.05 -16.77
CA ASN A 48 -1.09 0.93 -16.10
C ASN A 48 -1.86 1.80 -15.10
N LYS A 49 -3.15 2.04 -15.35
CA LYS A 49 -3.95 2.98 -14.57
C LYS A 49 -4.42 2.36 -13.26
N ILE A 50 -4.26 3.12 -12.18
CA ILE A 50 -4.74 2.74 -10.84
C ILE A 50 -5.90 3.67 -10.49
N ARG A 51 -7.02 3.09 -10.06
CA ARG A 51 -8.22 3.86 -9.70
C ARG A 51 -8.26 4.12 -8.21
N PHE A 52 -8.40 5.41 -7.86
CA PHE A 52 -8.61 5.85 -6.49
C PHE A 52 -9.91 6.65 -6.41
N SER A 53 -10.67 6.44 -5.34
CA SER A 53 -11.80 7.32 -5.05
C SER A 53 -11.28 8.68 -4.55
N PRO A 54 -12.09 9.76 -4.67
CA PRO A 54 -11.71 11.05 -4.08
C PRO A 54 -11.41 10.96 -2.58
N HIS A 55 -12.11 10.08 -1.86
CA HIS A 55 -11.89 9.87 -0.43
C HIS A 55 -10.53 9.20 -0.14
N GLN A 56 -10.11 8.26 -0.98
CA GLN A 56 -8.80 7.63 -0.84
C GLN A 56 -7.67 8.64 -1.08
N ILE A 57 -7.83 9.49 -2.08
CA ILE A 57 -6.87 10.55 -2.37
C ILE A 57 -6.82 11.53 -1.19
N ALA A 58 -7.98 11.98 -0.70
CA ALA A 58 -8.05 12.91 0.43
C ALA A 58 -7.40 12.34 1.69
N PHE A 59 -7.62 11.05 1.98
CA PHE A 59 -7.01 10.40 3.13
C PHE A 59 -5.49 10.47 3.07
N HIS A 60 -4.90 10.08 1.95
CA HIS A 60 -3.44 10.02 1.83
C HIS A 60 -2.80 11.41 1.74
N VAL A 61 -3.51 12.39 1.19
CA VAL A 61 -3.06 13.79 1.21
C VAL A 61 -3.03 14.32 2.65
N LYS A 62 -4.04 13.98 3.45
CA LYS A 62 -4.14 14.39 4.84
C LYS A 62 -3.16 13.63 5.74
N HIS A 63 -2.83 12.39 5.39
CA HIS A 63 -1.94 11.52 6.16
C HIS A 63 -0.77 11.05 5.29
N PRO A 64 0.22 11.94 5.01
CA PRO A 64 1.29 11.63 4.08
C PRO A 64 2.37 10.70 4.66
N ASP A 65 2.47 10.62 6.00
CA ASP A 65 3.51 9.84 6.66
C ASP A 65 2.98 8.51 7.15
N ASN A 66 3.81 7.46 7.05
CA ASN A 66 3.49 6.12 7.51
C ASN A 66 2.24 5.53 6.85
N THR A 67 1.96 5.96 5.63
CA THR A 67 0.88 5.44 4.80
C THR A 67 1.46 4.96 3.48
N PHE A 68 1.00 3.79 3.02
CA PHE A 68 1.56 3.15 1.81
C PHE A 68 0.44 2.60 0.94
N ILE A 69 0.75 2.44 -0.34
CA ILE A 69 -0.14 1.85 -1.34
C ILE A 69 0.63 0.73 -2.00
N LEU A 70 0.10 -0.49 -1.91
CA LEU A 70 0.68 -1.67 -2.54
C LEU A 70 -0.16 -2.06 -3.74
N VAL A 71 0.46 -2.09 -4.91
CA VAL A 71 -0.22 -2.40 -6.16
C VAL A 71 0.31 -3.70 -6.73
N LYS A 72 -0.60 -4.63 -7.03
CA LYS A 72 -0.28 -5.84 -7.77
C LYS A 72 -0.77 -5.70 -9.21
N SER A 73 0.16 -5.80 -10.16
CA SER A 73 -0.17 -5.81 -11.58
C SER A 73 -0.49 -7.24 -12.02
N LEU A 74 -1.68 -7.45 -12.57
CA LEU A 74 -2.08 -8.77 -13.09
C LEU A 74 -1.40 -9.10 -14.40
N ASP A 75 -1.03 -8.09 -15.19
CA ASP A 75 -0.36 -8.29 -16.49
C ASP A 75 1.06 -8.82 -16.32
N THR A 76 1.79 -8.28 -15.34
CA THR A 76 3.20 -8.61 -15.14
C THR A 76 3.45 -9.44 -13.88
N SER A 77 2.42 -9.66 -13.06
CA SER A 77 2.52 -10.29 -11.72
C SER A 77 3.49 -9.54 -10.79
N LEU A 78 3.78 -8.28 -11.08
CA LEU A 78 4.72 -7.47 -10.31
C LEU A 78 4.00 -6.72 -9.20
N TRP A 79 4.62 -6.66 -8.04
CA TRP A 79 4.17 -5.88 -6.88
C TRP A 79 4.98 -4.61 -6.80
N LYS A 80 4.31 -3.47 -6.60
CA LYS A 80 4.94 -2.16 -6.45
C LYS A 80 4.43 -1.48 -5.20
N LEU A 81 5.34 -0.95 -4.39
CA LEU A 81 5.01 -0.22 -3.18
C LEU A 81 5.25 1.27 -3.39
N TYR A 82 4.26 2.08 -3.01
CA TYR A 82 4.34 3.54 -3.08
C TYR A 82 4.06 4.13 -1.70
N GLU A 83 4.70 5.25 -1.39
CA GLU A 83 4.33 6.02 -0.21
C GLU A 83 3.01 6.76 -0.44
N GLY A 84 2.20 6.89 0.60
CA GLY A 84 0.91 7.56 0.49
C GLY A 84 1.00 9.02 0.02
N LYS A 85 2.09 9.70 0.34
CA LYS A 85 2.30 11.10 -0.06
C LYS A 85 2.35 11.33 -1.56
N VAL A 86 2.61 10.29 -2.37
CA VAL A 86 2.66 10.42 -3.84
C VAL A 86 1.35 10.02 -4.51
N ILE A 87 0.26 9.93 -3.76
CA ILE A 87 -1.01 9.43 -4.32
C ILE A 87 -1.51 10.24 -5.51
N ARG A 88 -1.30 11.55 -5.52
CA ARG A 88 -1.75 12.38 -6.65
C ARG A 88 -0.98 12.06 -7.93
N GLU A 89 0.34 11.92 -7.83
CA GLU A 89 1.19 11.52 -8.95
C GLU A 89 0.85 10.10 -9.39
N LEU A 90 0.61 9.22 -8.45
CA LEU A 90 0.23 7.83 -8.74
C LEU A 90 -1.11 7.75 -9.45
N ALA A 91 -2.09 8.57 -9.04
CA ALA A 91 -3.40 8.64 -9.70
C ALA A 91 -3.27 9.18 -11.14
N ALA A 92 -2.35 10.11 -11.38
CA ALA A 92 -2.12 10.71 -12.69
C ALA A 92 -1.30 9.81 -13.60
N CYS A 93 -0.21 9.21 -13.10
CA CYS A 93 0.77 8.47 -13.89
C CYS A 93 0.55 6.96 -13.89
N GLY A 94 -0.13 6.42 -12.88
CA GLY A 94 -0.29 4.98 -12.73
C GLY A 94 1.04 4.29 -12.50
N LEU A 95 1.17 3.06 -12.99
CA LEU A 95 2.37 2.25 -12.81
C LEU A 95 3.62 2.78 -13.51
N LYS A 96 3.50 3.85 -14.31
CA LYS A 96 4.67 4.55 -14.88
C LYS A 96 5.44 5.33 -13.84
N LEU A 97 4.78 5.68 -12.71
CA LEU A 97 5.47 6.33 -11.61
C LEU A 97 6.44 5.35 -10.96
N ASP A 98 7.65 5.82 -10.63
CA ASP A 98 8.64 5.00 -9.95
C ASP A 98 8.16 4.65 -8.54
N ALA A 99 8.17 3.36 -8.23
CA ALA A 99 7.83 2.85 -6.90
C ALA A 99 9.04 2.92 -5.97
N CYS A 100 8.80 2.97 -4.65
CA CYS A 100 9.89 2.82 -3.71
C CYS A 100 10.47 1.41 -3.71
N CYS A 101 9.67 0.39 -4.04
CA CYS A 101 10.14 -0.99 -4.12
C CYS A 101 9.42 -1.74 -5.23
N LEU A 102 10.13 -2.66 -5.86
CA LEU A 102 9.62 -3.56 -6.88
C LEU A 102 9.73 -5.00 -6.40
N GLY A 103 8.63 -5.74 -6.53
CA GLY A 103 8.55 -7.14 -6.12
C GLY A 103 8.13 -7.31 -4.67
N LEU A 104 7.43 -8.41 -4.39
CA LEU A 104 6.85 -8.67 -3.07
C LEU A 104 7.94 -8.77 -1.99
N GLU A 105 9.07 -9.39 -2.29
CA GLU A 105 10.19 -9.52 -1.35
C GLU A 105 10.76 -8.16 -0.95
N ALA A 106 11.02 -7.27 -1.92
CA ALA A 106 11.52 -5.93 -1.64
C ALA A 106 10.50 -5.11 -0.86
N CYS A 107 9.21 -5.25 -1.19
CA CYS A 107 8.13 -4.59 -0.45
C CYS A 107 8.08 -5.06 0.99
N ARG A 108 8.19 -6.38 1.21
CA ARG A 108 8.25 -6.97 2.55
C ARG A 108 9.39 -6.40 3.37
N LEU A 109 10.60 -6.39 2.80
CA LEU A 109 11.79 -5.90 3.50
C LEU A 109 11.64 -4.42 3.88
N THR A 110 11.09 -3.62 3.00
CA THR A 110 10.84 -2.19 3.28
C THR A 110 9.87 -2.01 4.45
N LEU A 111 8.74 -2.72 4.43
CA LEU A 111 7.74 -2.59 5.49
C LEU A 111 8.26 -3.13 6.83
N GLU A 112 9.06 -4.20 6.81
CA GLU A 112 9.68 -4.74 8.03
C GLU A 112 10.72 -3.81 8.63
N SER A 113 11.37 -2.97 7.83
CA SER A 113 12.43 -2.08 8.29
C SER A 113 11.96 -0.70 8.74
N LEU A 114 10.67 -0.38 8.58
CA LEU A 114 10.13 0.89 9.05
C LEU A 114 10.35 1.05 10.55
N GLY A 115 10.78 2.24 10.96
CA GLY A 115 11.04 2.54 12.36
C GLY A 115 12.33 1.96 12.92
N ALA A 116 13.16 1.38 12.07
CA ALA A 116 14.46 0.83 12.48
C ALA A 116 15.47 1.94 12.77
#